data_1a1df0421c7adc8da9df54f132bcb750
#
_entry.id   1a1df0421c7adc8da9df54f132bcb750
#
_cell.length_a   1.000
_cell.length_b   1.000
_cell.length_c   1.000
_cell.angle_alpha   90.00
_cell.angle_beta   90.00
_cell.angle_gamma   90.00
#
_symmetry.space_group_name_H-M   'P 1'
#
loop_
_entity.id
_entity.type
_entity.pdbx_description
1 polymer ?
#
loop_
_entity_poly.entity_id
_entity_poly.type
_entity_poly.pdbx_seq_one_letter_code
_entity_poly.pdbx_strand_id
1 'polypeptide(L)'
;MIVKSRSNHANSTFTRLRGGQCAKSSQCDRESRIYNRMGSITRGCREGRCKRLHSRYAIYQSIDNLQKLILPGVGHFGHCMTQFSSAGYVPALKKHIESGKPFMGICVGLQALFEGSSENTTVPGLGVIKGHLDRFDDSTKAVPHIGWNNANTAGKEVYGLRPNSKYYYVHSYKVPYRKGELEAQGWSVATGNYGGEEFVGAVAKGNVLLTQFHPEKSGVAGLRVLKSFLDGPQAESGSVEPQTNDQGLTRRIIACLDVRTNDQGDLVVTKGDQYDVREKTDGGNVRNLGKPVEMAKKYYEQGADEITFLNITSFRDCPLADLPMLEILRQTSETVFVPLTIGGGIRDTTDTDGTKVSALEIATMYFKSGADKVSIGSDAVIAAEEYYSNGKKLFGNTAIEQISGAYGNQAVVVSVDPKRVYISKPEETKHHTIQTTTPGPNGETACWYACTIKGGRETRDMDVVELTQAVEAMGAGEILLNCIDKDGTNSGFDLELINQVKSAVTIPVIASSGAGNPGHFEEVFSKTKTDAALGAGMFHRGEYTVRQVKESLAQNGLLVRGVEEEI
;
A
#
# COMPACT_ATOMS: atom_id res chain seq x y z
N MET A 1 13.96 8.95 5.96
CA MET A 1 13.77 10.39 5.67
C MET A 1 13.56 11.12 6.99
N ILE A 2 14.38 12.12 7.30
CA ILE A 2 14.29 12.86 8.58
C ILE A 2 13.48 14.12 8.33
N VAL A 3 12.36 14.27 9.03
CA VAL A 3 11.45 15.42 8.86
C VAL A 3 11.73 16.45 9.96
N LYS A 4 12.00 17.70 9.55
CA LYS A 4 12.32 18.82 10.45
C LYS A 4 11.10 19.70 10.69
N SER A 5 10.76 19.99 11.94
CA SER A 5 9.80 21.05 12.30
C SER A 5 10.55 22.19 13.03
N ARG A 6 10.48 23.40 12.51
CA ARG A 6 10.92 24.62 13.21
C ARG A 6 9.70 25.38 13.71
N SER A 7 9.68 25.76 14.97
CA SER A 7 8.74 26.77 15.46
C SER A 7 9.25 28.16 15.08
N ASN A 8 8.56 28.85 14.16
CA ASN A 8 8.77 30.28 13.98
C ASN A 8 7.52 31.03 14.44
N HIS A 9 7.62 31.71 15.56
CA HIS A 9 6.84 32.90 15.82
C HIS A 9 7.51 34.06 15.06
N ALA A 10 7.01 34.39 13.91
CA ALA A 10 7.18 35.69 13.27
C ALA A 10 6.19 35.83 12.12
N ASN A 11 5.50 36.97 12.11
CA ASN A 11 4.58 37.44 11.08
C ASN A 11 5.18 37.34 9.68
N SER A 12 4.47 36.71 8.76
CA SER A 12 4.73 36.87 7.33
C SER A 12 3.43 37.08 6.58
N THR A 13 3.37 38.23 5.94
CA THR A 13 2.35 38.76 5.07
C THR A 13 2.13 37.85 3.86
N PHE A 14 0.90 37.41 3.65
CA PHE A 14 0.52 36.63 2.47
C PHE A 14 0.10 37.54 1.34
N THR A 15 0.78 37.47 0.21
CA THR A 15 0.35 38.08 -1.05
C THR A 15 -0.70 37.19 -1.73
N ARG A 16 -1.83 37.77 -2.01
CA ARG A 16 -3.04 37.18 -2.54
C ARG A 16 -2.98 37.09 -4.06
N LEU A 17 -3.10 35.89 -4.64
CA LEU A 17 -3.48 35.72 -6.04
C LEU A 17 -4.94 35.26 -6.12
N ARG A 18 -5.71 36.01 -6.92
CA ARG A 18 -7.15 35.82 -7.14
C ARG A 18 -7.42 34.72 -8.15
N GLY A 19 -8.52 33.99 -7.96
CA GLY A 19 -9.26 33.32 -9.03
C GLY A 19 -9.98 32.06 -8.58
N GLY A 20 -11.34 32.08 -8.60
CA GLY A 20 -12.21 30.89 -8.65
C GLY A 20 -12.88 30.50 -7.33
N GLN A 21 -14.17 30.83 -7.24
CA GLN A 21 -15.05 30.42 -6.14
C GLN A 21 -15.33 28.91 -6.24
N CYS A 22 -15.01 28.17 -5.18
CA CYS A 22 -15.56 26.85 -4.91
C CYS A 22 -16.08 26.83 -3.47
N ALA A 23 -17.31 26.35 -3.28
CA ALA A 23 -17.94 26.26 -1.98
C ALA A 23 -17.14 25.31 -1.08
N LYS A 24 -16.75 25.78 0.10
CA LYS A 24 -15.80 25.16 1.00
C LYS A 24 -16.48 24.19 1.94
N SER A 25 -15.99 22.99 2.07
CA SER A 25 -16.06 22.28 3.34
C SER A 25 -14.83 22.67 4.18
N SER A 26 -15.04 23.14 5.40
CA SER A 26 -13.98 23.57 6.34
C SER A 26 -13.00 22.46 6.74
N GLN A 27 -13.31 21.23 6.42
CA GLN A 27 -12.58 20.01 6.76
C GLN A 27 -11.41 19.76 5.80
N CYS A 28 -11.61 19.91 4.50
CA CYS A 28 -10.55 19.73 3.49
C CYS A 28 -9.40 20.72 3.68
N ASP A 29 -9.70 21.95 4.15
CA ASP A 29 -8.70 22.97 4.48
C ASP A 29 -7.86 22.62 5.72
N ARG A 30 -8.40 21.84 6.68
CA ARG A 30 -7.66 21.38 7.87
C ARG A 30 -6.75 20.20 7.53
N GLU A 31 -7.25 19.24 6.78
CA GLU A 31 -6.49 18.06 6.35
C GLU A 31 -5.29 18.46 5.47
N SER A 32 -5.51 19.30 4.48
CA SER A 32 -4.45 19.82 3.62
C SER A 32 -3.41 20.67 4.35
N ARG A 33 -3.77 21.38 5.44
CA ARG A 33 -2.81 22.15 6.24
C ARG A 33 -1.89 21.25 7.07
N ILE A 34 -2.38 20.14 7.61
CA ILE A 34 -1.56 19.18 8.35
C ILE A 34 -0.58 18.52 7.37
N TYR A 35 -1.05 18.07 6.22
CA TYR A 35 -0.23 17.45 5.19
C TYR A 35 0.75 18.43 4.55
N ASN A 36 0.34 19.66 4.22
CA ASN A 36 1.23 20.70 3.69
C ASN A 36 2.30 21.12 4.70
N ARG A 37 2.02 21.07 6.01
CA ARG A 37 3.07 21.20 7.03
C ARG A 37 4.06 20.03 6.99
N MET A 38 3.62 18.81 6.69
CA MET A 38 4.51 17.67 6.48
C MET A 38 5.20 17.70 5.11
N GLY A 39 4.48 18.05 4.03
CA GLY A 39 4.99 18.14 2.66
C GLY A 39 5.96 19.30 2.40
N SER A 40 5.79 20.46 3.06
CA SER A 40 6.73 21.58 2.95
C SER A 40 8.10 21.25 3.56
N ILE A 41 8.15 20.31 4.49
CA ILE A 41 9.39 19.81 5.08
C ILE A 41 10.16 18.92 4.10
N THR A 42 9.47 18.27 3.16
CA THR A 42 10.08 17.45 2.09
C THR A 42 10.55 18.27 0.89
N ARG A 43 9.99 19.46 0.64
CA ARG A 43 10.35 20.32 -0.51
C ARG A 43 11.73 20.99 -0.38
N GLY A 44 12.30 21.13 0.82
CA GLY A 44 13.63 21.70 1.05
C GLY A 44 14.81 20.89 0.48
N CYS A 45 14.55 19.67 -0.02
CA CYS A 45 15.59 18.82 -0.63
C CYS A 45 15.62 18.86 -2.17
N ARG A 46 14.86 19.73 -2.84
CA ARG A 46 14.75 19.76 -4.30
C ARG A 46 15.88 20.49 -5.05
N GLU A 47 16.67 21.31 -4.39
CA GLU A 47 17.81 21.91 -5.07
C GLU A 47 19.03 21.00 -4.95
N GLY A 48 19.49 20.47 -6.08
CA GLY A 48 20.60 19.52 -6.25
C GLY A 48 21.98 20.03 -5.81
N ARG A 49 22.06 20.64 -4.64
CA ARG A 49 23.28 20.99 -3.93
C ARG A 49 23.32 20.41 -2.53
N CYS A 50 23.03 19.12 -2.39
CA CYS A 50 23.57 18.38 -1.26
C CYS A 50 25.04 18.11 -1.54
N LYS A 51 25.90 19.10 -1.33
CA LYS A 51 27.33 18.84 -1.11
C LYS A 51 27.40 17.77 -0.03
N ARG A 52 28.03 16.63 -0.34
CA ARG A 52 28.35 15.58 0.63
C ARG A 52 28.86 16.28 1.90
N LEU A 53 28.03 16.29 2.94
CA LEU A 53 28.43 16.79 4.25
C LEU A 53 29.46 15.81 4.80
N HIS A 54 30.74 16.14 4.61
CA HIS A 54 31.90 15.30 4.88
C HIS A 54 32.33 15.30 6.34
N SER A 55 31.41 15.57 7.30
CA SER A 55 31.77 15.35 8.69
C SER A 55 30.57 14.81 9.51
N ARG A 56 30.81 13.78 10.31
CA ARG A 56 29.89 13.27 11.34
C ARG A 56 29.37 14.42 12.20
N TYR A 57 30.18 15.44 12.44
CA TYR A 57 29.85 16.61 13.26
C TYR A 57 28.69 17.45 12.70
N ALA A 58 28.60 17.62 11.40
CA ALA A 58 27.52 18.39 10.77
C ALA A 58 26.16 17.66 10.84
N ILE A 59 26.15 16.32 10.85
CA ILE A 59 24.95 15.49 11.03
C ILE A 59 24.43 15.64 12.46
N TYR A 60 25.29 15.59 13.46
CA TYR A 60 24.90 15.78 14.87
C TYR A 60 24.24 17.14 15.11
N GLN A 61 24.85 18.23 14.61
CA GLN A 61 24.27 19.57 14.74
C GLN A 61 22.93 19.71 14.01
N SER A 62 22.70 18.95 12.96
CA SER A 62 21.44 18.96 12.20
C SER A 62 20.28 18.40 13.02
N ILE A 63 20.45 17.28 13.74
CA ILE A 63 19.41 16.65 14.58
C ILE A 63 19.26 17.38 15.91
N ASP A 64 20.36 17.79 16.55
CA ASP A 64 20.34 18.50 17.82
C ASP A 64 19.51 19.78 17.82
N ASN A 65 19.40 20.44 16.67
CA ASN A 65 18.61 21.67 16.49
C ASN A 65 17.12 21.42 16.21
N LEU A 66 16.66 20.16 16.09
CA LEU A 66 15.26 19.86 15.86
C LEU A 66 14.44 19.99 17.12
N GLN A 67 13.27 20.59 16.99
CA GLN A 67 12.28 20.66 18.09
C GLN A 67 11.45 19.39 18.16
N LYS A 68 11.06 18.82 17.01
CA LYS A 68 10.32 17.56 16.86
C LYS A 68 10.94 16.75 15.75
N LEU A 69 10.97 15.43 15.91
CA LEU A 69 11.50 14.50 14.90
C LEU A 69 10.48 13.42 14.59
N ILE A 70 10.17 13.25 13.31
CA ILE A 70 9.39 12.10 12.81
C ILE A 70 10.33 11.23 12.00
N LEU A 71 10.39 9.95 12.34
CA LEU A 71 11.13 8.92 11.64
C LEU A 71 10.12 7.98 10.95
N PRO A 72 9.67 8.32 9.72
CA PRO A 72 8.88 7.39 8.92
C PRO A 72 9.81 6.33 8.36
N GLY A 73 9.32 5.10 8.23
CA GLY A 73 10.08 4.02 7.63
C GLY A 73 9.17 3.05 6.90
N VAL A 74 9.54 2.75 5.66
CA VAL A 74 9.03 1.61 4.89
C VAL A 74 10.24 0.77 4.48
N GLY A 75 10.09 -0.57 4.47
CA GLY A 75 11.12 -1.46 3.98
C GLY A 75 11.67 -2.41 5.02
N HIS A 76 12.76 -3.04 4.64
CA HIS A 76 13.44 -4.09 5.39
C HIS A 76 14.20 -3.52 6.59
N PHE A 77 14.00 -4.11 7.79
CA PHE A 77 14.63 -3.68 9.04
C PHE A 77 16.16 -3.56 8.93
N GLY A 78 16.82 -4.63 8.46
CA GLY A 78 18.27 -4.66 8.34
C GLY A 78 18.81 -3.63 7.36
N HIS A 79 18.11 -3.36 6.24
CA HIS A 79 18.48 -2.30 5.31
C HIS A 79 18.38 -0.92 5.98
N CYS A 80 17.29 -0.64 6.67
CA CYS A 80 17.07 0.61 7.40
C CYS A 80 18.17 0.86 8.44
N MET A 81 18.45 -0.12 9.29
CA MET A 81 19.45 0.00 10.35
C MET A 81 20.88 0.14 9.81
N THR A 82 21.19 -0.57 8.72
CA THR A 82 22.48 -0.43 8.02
C THR A 82 22.67 1.00 7.48
N GLN A 83 21.62 1.58 6.87
CA GLN A 83 21.66 2.98 6.39
C GLN A 83 21.84 3.96 7.55
N PHE A 84 21.15 3.78 8.68
CA PHE A 84 21.30 4.64 9.85
C PHE A 84 22.72 4.58 10.44
N SER A 85 23.27 3.38 10.53
CA SER A 85 24.61 3.16 11.07
C SER A 85 25.67 3.75 10.16
N SER A 86 25.60 3.45 8.85
CA SER A 86 26.57 3.95 7.86
C SER A 86 26.54 5.47 7.72
N ALA A 87 25.36 6.08 7.81
CA ALA A 87 25.19 7.54 7.80
C ALA A 87 25.55 8.21 9.15
N GLY A 88 25.80 7.45 10.22
CA GLY A 88 26.14 7.98 11.54
C GLY A 88 24.97 8.61 12.30
N TYR A 89 23.71 8.26 12.00
CA TYR A 89 22.54 8.86 12.64
C TYR A 89 22.22 8.26 14.03
N VAL A 90 22.67 7.02 14.32
CA VAL A 90 22.31 6.29 15.54
C VAL A 90 22.57 7.07 16.83
N PRO A 91 23.76 7.64 17.07
CA PRO A 91 23.98 8.39 18.31
C PRO A 91 23.13 9.65 18.42
N ALA A 92 22.91 10.36 17.31
CA ALA A 92 22.10 11.57 17.30
C ALA A 92 20.61 11.28 17.55
N LEU A 93 20.09 10.17 17.03
CA LEU A 93 18.72 9.70 17.31
C LEU A 93 18.55 9.35 18.78
N LYS A 94 19.46 8.57 19.37
CA LYS A 94 19.43 8.23 20.81
C LYS A 94 19.45 9.49 21.67
N LYS A 95 20.37 10.40 21.41
CA LYS A 95 20.48 11.68 22.14
C LYS A 95 19.20 12.51 22.04
N HIS A 96 18.56 12.58 20.84
CA HIS A 96 17.30 13.30 20.66
C HIS A 96 16.19 12.72 21.55
N ILE A 97 16.04 11.39 21.58
CA ILE A 97 15.04 10.69 22.38
C ILE A 97 15.32 10.87 23.89
N GLU A 98 16.57 10.66 24.32
CA GLU A 98 17.02 10.81 25.71
C GLU A 98 16.87 12.25 26.22
N SER A 99 16.96 13.24 25.34
CA SER A 99 16.75 14.66 25.71
C SER A 99 15.29 15.02 25.99
N GLY A 100 14.35 14.07 25.85
CA GLY A 100 12.92 14.29 26.08
C GLY A 100 12.22 15.12 24.99
N LYS A 101 12.89 15.36 23.85
CA LYS A 101 12.27 16.04 22.72
C LYS A 101 11.25 15.14 22.03
N PRO A 102 10.16 15.71 21.46
CA PRO A 102 9.16 14.93 20.76
C PRO A 102 9.76 14.11 19.61
N PHE A 103 9.48 12.81 19.65
CA PHE A 103 9.91 11.84 18.66
C PHE A 103 8.74 10.94 18.24
N MET A 104 8.55 10.75 16.95
CA MET A 104 7.60 9.81 16.41
C MET A 104 8.30 8.83 15.47
N GLY A 105 8.14 7.52 15.74
CA GLY A 105 8.58 6.44 14.85
C GLY A 105 7.39 5.76 14.19
N ILE A 106 7.41 5.61 12.86
CA ILE A 106 6.32 5.01 12.09
C ILE A 106 6.84 3.74 11.42
N CYS A 107 6.14 2.61 11.61
CA CYS A 107 6.41 1.29 11.06
C CYS A 107 7.85 0.84 11.34
N VAL A 108 8.75 0.80 10.37
CA VAL A 108 10.17 0.48 10.61
C VAL A 108 10.80 1.49 11.59
N GLY A 109 10.29 2.73 11.66
CA GLY A 109 10.70 3.70 12.67
C GLY A 109 10.34 3.31 14.10
N LEU A 110 9.22 2.61 14.33
CA LEU A 110 8.92 1.94 15.60
C LEU A 110 9.88 0.77 15.81
N GLN A 111 10.00 -0.10 14.80
CA GLN A 111 10.78 -1.32 14.86
C GLN A 111 12.25 -1.06 15.20
N ALA A 112 12.82 0.01 14.65
CA ALA A 112 14.20 0.42 14.87
C ALA A 112 14.55 0.72 16.34
N LEU A 113 13.56 1.06 17.18
CA LEU A 113 13.81 1.37 18.60
C LEU A 113 13.99 0.12 19.48
N PHE A 114 13.57 -1.04 19.02
CA PHE A 114 13.75 -2.32 19.71
C PHE A 114 15.19 -2.84 19.56
N GLU A 115 15.49 -3.99 20.19
CA GLU A 115 16.85 -4.54 20.24
C GLU A 115 17.26 -5.21 18.92
N GLY A 116 16.30 -5.80 18.18
CA GLY A 116 16.58 -6.50 16.92
C GLY A 116 15.33 -7.09 16.27
N SER A 117 15.54 -7.77 15.15
CA SER A 117 14.48 -8.39 14.35
C SER A 117 14.92 -9.73 13.79
N SER A 118 14.03 -10.73 13.78
CA SER A 118 14.23 -11.99 13.06
C SER A 118 14.27 -11.82 11.53
N GLU A 119 13.88 -10.64 11.01
CA GLU A 119 14.06 -10.28 9.61
C GLU A 119 15.55 -10.20 9.21
N ASN A 120 16.38 -9.71 10.14
CA ASN A 120 17.84 -9.70 9.98
C ASN A 120 18.51 -9.78 11.36
N THR A 121 18.95 -10.96 11.71
CA THR A 121 19.55 -11.25 13.03
C THR A 121 20.97 -10.70 13.21
N THR A 122 21.61 -10.25 12.12
CA THR A 122 22.99 -9.74 12.16
C THR A 122 23.08 -8.25 12.42
N VAL A 123 21.96 -7.53 12.28
CA VAL A 123 21.91 -6.07 12.42
C VAL A 123 21.09 -5.70 13.65
N PRO A 124 21.70 -5.08 14.70
CA PRO A 124 20.96 -4.67 15.88
C PRO A 124 20.08 -3.45 15.63
N GLY A 125 19.00 -3.32 16.41
CA GLY A 125 18.23 -2.09 16.51
C GLY A 125 18.90 -1.03 17.39
N LEU A 126 18.17 0.04 17.70
CA LEU A 126 18.67 1.10 18.59
C LEU A 126 18.72 0.64 20.06
N GLY A 127 17.94 -0.36 20.48
CA GLY A 127 17.90 -0.88 21.82
C GLY A 127 17.40 0.16 22.85
N VAL A 128 16.56 1.09 22.45
CA VAL A 128 15.88 2.05 23.35
C VAL A 128 14.77 1.35 24.13
N ILE A 129 14.13 0.37 23.50
CA ILE A 129 13.07 -0.46 24.07
C ILE A 129 13.55 -1.91 24.05
N LYS A 130 13.38 -2.63 25.17
CA LYS A 130 13.70 -4.05 25.24
C LYS A 130 12.67 -4.87 24.46
N GLY A 131 13.15 -5.88 23.76
CA GLY A 131 12.34 -6.80 22.98
C GLY A 131 12.83 -6.96 21.55
N HIS A 132 12.33 -8.00 20.88
CA HIS A 132 12.69 -8.36 19.51
C HIS A 132 11.44 -8.49 18.65
N LEU A 133 11.62 -8.28 17.36
CA LEU A 133 10.59 -8.47 16.36
C LEU A 133 10.63 -9.90 15.82
N ASP A 134 9.45 -10.52 15.72
CA ASP A 134 9.24 -11.83 15.13
C ASP A 134 8.35 -11.74 13.90
N ARG A 135 8.54 -12.65 12.94
CA ARG A 135 7.64 -12.81 11.79
C ARG A 135 6.28 -13.33 12.26
N PHE A 136 5.19 -12.93 11.64
CA PHE A 136 3.90 -13.57 11.83
C PHE A 136 3.94 -15.03 11.35
N ASP A 137 3.16 -15.90 12.01
CA ASP A 137 2.91 -17.24 11.55
C ASP A 137 1.99 -17.22 10.32
N ASP A 138 2.45 -17.78 9.21
CA ASP A 138 1.71 -17.85 7.93
C ASP A 138 0.98 -19.17 7.70
N SER A 139 0.97 -20.06 8.68
CA SER A 139 0.30 -21.37 8.57
C SER A 139 -1.24 -21.28 8.49
N THR A 140 -1.82 -20.22 9.05
CA THR A 140 -3.28 -20.06 9.15
C THR A 140 -3.82 -18.75 8.58
N LYS A 141 -2.96 -17.82 8.22
CA LYS A 141 -3.31 -16.49 7.72
C LYS A 141 -2.30 -15.99 6.70
N ALA A 142 -2.70 -15.01 5.92
CA ALA A 142 -1.79 -14.39 4.95
C ALA A 142 -0.72 -13.52 5.64
N VAL A 143 0.51 -13.56 5.14
CA VAL A 143 1.62 -12.69 5.56
C VAL A 143 2.29 -12.11 4.30
N PRO A 144 2.40 -10.79 4.17
CA PRO A 144 2.27 -9.72 5.17
C PRO A 144 0.85 -9.46 5.70
N HIS A 145 0.75 -8.91 6.91
CA HIS A 145 -0.44 -8.24 7.42
C HIS A 145 -0.63 -6.94 6.65
N ILE A 146 -1.55 -6.93 5.69
CA ILE A 146 -1.88 -5.76 4.87
C ILE A 146 -3.36 -5.42 5.05
N GLY A 147 -3.66 -4.27 5.62
CA GLY A 147 -5.04 -3.80 5.74
C GLY A 147 -5.30 -2.95 6.97
N TRP A 148 -6.58 -2.75 7.21
CA TRP A 148 -7.07 -1.88 8.27
C TRP A 148 -7.45 -2.70 9.49
N ASN A 149 -6.83 -2.38 10.62
CA ASN A 149 -7.01 -3.09 11.87
C ASN A 149 -7.01 -2.12 13.05
N ASN A 150 -7.42 -2.59 14.23
CA ASN A 150 -7.46 -1.78 15.44
C ASN A 150 -6.08 -1.53 16.04
N ALA A 151 -5.99 -0.47 16.84
CA ALA A 151 -4.97 -0.25 17.86
C ALA A 151 -5.69 -0.08 19.20
N ASN A 152 -5.83 -1.17 19.96
CA ASN A 152 -6.60 -1.21 21.21
C ASN A 152 -5.80 -0.59 22.35
N THR A 153 -6.28 0.51 22.86
CA THR A 153 -5.67 1.29 23.97
C THR A 153 -6.23 0.93 25.34
N ALA A 154 -6.95 -0.19 25.47
CA ALA A 154 -7.65 -0.59 26.70
C ALA A 154 -8.61 0.49 27.25
N GLY A 155 -9.28 1.22 26.34
CA GLY A 155 -10.27 2.25 26.70
C GLY A 155 -9.69 3.63 27.01
N LYS A 156 -8.38 3.84 26.84
CA LYS A 156 -7.73 5.14 27.03
C LYS A 156 -7.45 5.81 25.68
N GLU A 157 -7.62 7.10 25.60
CA GLU A 157 -7.14 7.87 24.45
C GLU A 157 -5.68 8.27 24.68
N VAL A 158 -4.78 7.83 23.78
CA VAL A 158 -3.36 8.17 23.82
C VAL A 158 -2.98 8.76 22.47
N TYR A 159 -2.53 10.01 22.43
CA TYR A 159 -2.15 10.70 21.18
C TYR A 159 -3.21 10.59 20.06
N GLY A 160 -4.49 10.75 20.40
CA GLY A 160 -5.60 10.67 19.45
C GLY A 160 -5.90 9.26 18.93
N LEU A 161 -5.29 8.22 19.52
CA LEU A 161 -5.64 6.82 19.27
C LEU A 161 -7.00 6.52 19.89
N ARG A 162 -7.90 5.95 19.11
CA ARG A 162 -9.22 5.51 19.57
C ARG A 162 -9.40 4.02 19.35
N PRO A 163 -9.96 3.26 20.31
CA PRO A 163 -10.07 1.80 20.23
C PRO A 163 -10.96 1.33 19.07
N ASN A 164 -11.93 2.15 18.65
CA ASN A 164 -12.87 1.82 17.57
C ASN A 164 -12.40 2.27 16.17
N SER A 165 -11.30 3.04 16.09
CA SER A 165 -10.73 3.45 14.81
C SER A 165 -9.95 2.32 14.17
N LYS A 166 -9.93 2.33 12.83
CA LYS A 166 -9.10 1.43 12.03
C LYS A 166 -7.90 2.18 11.49
N TYR A 167 -6.74 1.56 11.60
CA TYR A 167 -5.46 2.08 11.13
C TYR A 167 -4.87 1.14 10.09
N TYR A 168 -4.13 1.67 9.12
CA TYR A 168 -3.53 0.88 8.05
C TYR A 168 -2.20 0.28 8.47
N TYR A 169 -2.12 -1.03 8.46
CA TYR A 169 -0.94 -1.84 8.71
C TYR A 169 -0.42 -2.45 7.41
N VAL A 170 0.91 -2.55 7.30
CA VAL A 170 1.57 -3.19 6.15
C VAL A 170 2.94 -3.71 6.59
N HIS A 171 2.96 -4.91 7.22
CA HIS A 171 4.18 -5.47 7.79
C HIS A 171 4.13 -7.00 7.93
N SER A 172 5.30 -7.67 7.82
CA SER A 172 5.46 -9.10 8.05
C SER A 172 6.01 -9.41 9.45
N TYR A 173 6.69 -8.44 10.06
CA TYR A 173 7.35 -8.56 11.36
C TYR A 173 6.66 -7.68 12.38
N LYS A 174 6.53 -8.17 13.60
CA LYS A 174 5.84 -7.53 14.71
C LYS A 174 6.66 -7.60 15.99
N VAL A 175 6.40 -6.70 16.92
CA VAL A 175 6.77 -6.90 18.32
C VAL A 175 5.65 -7.71 18.98
N PRO A 176 5.89 -8.96 19.42
CA PRO A 176 4.87 -9.72 20.14
C PRO A 176 4.46 -8.97 21.42
N TYR A 177 3.15 -8.83 21.64
CA TYR A 177 2.70 -8.22 22.88
C TYR A 177 2.67 -9.25 24.01
N ARG A 178 3.33 -8.91 25.10
CA ARG A 178 3.28 -9.65 26.36
C ARG A 178 2.85 -8.71 27.46
N LYS A 179 1.69 -8.97 28.02
CA LYS A 179 1.05 -8.10 29.01
C LYS A 179 1.99 -7.78 30.17
N GLY A 180 2.20 -6.50 30.40
CA GLY A 180 3.02 -5.98 31.52
C GLY A 180 4.50 -5.77 31.21
N GLU A 181 5.07 -6.36 30.14
CA GLU A 181 6.51 -6.21 29.85
C GLU A 181 6.92 -4.79 29.45
N LEU A 182 6.15 -4.15 28.59
CA LEU A 182 6.40 -2.77 28.16
C LEU A 182 5.87 -1.76 29.19
N GLU A 183 4.74 -2.06 29.79
CA GLU A 183 4.15 -1.24 30.85
C GLU A 183 5.09 -1.15 32.07
N ALA A 184 5.80 -2.23 32.43
CA ALA A 184 6.81 -2.21 33.50
C ALA A 184 8.01 -1.32 33.15
N GLN A 185 8.26 -1.05 31.87
CA GLN A 185 9.26 -0.09 31.39
C GLN A 185 8.68 1.35 31.33
N GLY A 186 7.41 1.55 31.69
CA GLY A 186 6.70 2.83 31.68
C GLY A 186 6.12 3.23 30.33
N TRP A 187 5.90 2.29 29.40
CA TRP A 187 5.23 2.52 28.13
C TRP A 187 3.72 2.32 28.26
N SER A 188 2.94 3.22 27.68
CA SER A 188 1.53 2.97 27.34
C SER A 188 1.48 2.20 26.04
N VAL A 189 0.70 1.12 26.00
CA VAL A 189 0.66 0.20 24.84
C VAL A 189 -0.74 0.19 24.23
N ALA A 190 -0.80 0.31 22.92
CA ALA A 190 -1.97 -0.05 22.12
C ALA A 190 -1.67 -1.33 21.36
N THR A 191 -2.56 -2.34 21.47
CA THR A 191 -2.36 -3.66 20.87
C THR A 191 -3.18 -3.84 19.60
N GLY A 192 -2.64 -4.60 18.64
CA GLY A 192 -3.36 -5.15 17.52
C GLY A 192 -3.48 -6.67 17.66
N ASN A 193 -4.44 -7.26 16.97
CA ASN A 193 -4.57 -8.72 16.84
C ASN A 193 -4.68 -9.11 15.38
N TYR A 194 -3.88 -10.08 14.96
CA TYR A 194 -3.93 -10.61 13.60
C TYR A 194 -3.86 -12.13 13.61
N GLY A 195 -4.97 -12.76 13.25
CA GLY A 195 -5.07 -14.22 13.22
C GLY A 195 -4.75 -14.89 14.57
N GLY A 196 -5.17 -14.29 15.69
CA GLY A 196 -4.93 -14.79 17.04
C GLY A 196 -3.60 -14.37 17.66
N GLU A 197 -2.70 -13.73 16.92
CA GLU A 197 -1.46 -13.19 17.48
C GLU A 197 -1.64 -11.72 17.90
N GLU A 198 -1.48 -11.44 19.20
CA GLU A 198 -1.41 -10.08 19.70
C GLU A 198 -0.03 -9.47 19.45
N PHE A 199 -0.03 -8.21 19.05
CA PHE A 199 1.20 -7.47 18.78
C PHE A 199 1.09 -6.00 19.19
N VAL A 200 2.23 -5.36 19.29
CA VAL A 200 2.33 -3.92 19.59
C VAL A 200 1.90 -3.13 18.36
N GLY A 201 0.72 -2.52 18.42
CA GLY A 201 0.20 -1.61 17.40
C GLY A 201 0.76 -0.21 17.54
N ALA A 202 0.88 0.28 18.77
CA ALA A 202 1.56 1.53 19.10
C ALA A 202 2.08 1.52 20.55
N VAL A 203 3.10 2.33 20.84
CA VAL A 203 3.55 2.61 22.20
C VAL A 203 3.84 4.10 22.38
N ALA A 204 3.58 4.61 23.58
CA ALA A 204 3.86 5.99 23.95
C ALA A 204 4.51 6.08 25.33
N LYS A 205 5.49 7.01 25.48
CA LYS A 205 6.10 7.35 26.77
C LYS A 205 6.58 8.79 26.73
N GLY A 206 5.97 9.65 27.58
CA GLY A 206 6.27 11.08 27.55
C GLY A 206 6.04 11.68 26.16
N ASN A 207 7.09 12.25 25.57
CA ASN A 207 7.05 12.89 24.26
C ASN A 207 7.39 11.93 23.08
N VAL A 208 7.47 10.62 23.33
CA VAL A 208 7.73 9.60 22.32
C VAL A 208 6.44 8.89 21.96
N LEU A 209 6.12 8.84 20.68
CA LEU A 209 5.03 8.06 20.08
C LEU A 209 5.59 7.17 19.00
N LEU A 210 5.26 5.89 19.03
CA LEU A 210 5.68 4.92 18.02
C LEU A 210 4.46 4.15 17.52
N THR A 211 4.31 4.02 16.21
CA THR A 211 3.19 3.30 15.59
C THR A 211 3.70 2.23 14.61
N GLN A 212 3.14 1.02 14.69
CA GLN A 212 3.39 -0.01 13.68
C GLN A 212 2.60 0.26 12.41
N PHE A 213 1.40 0.80 12.55
CA PHE A 213 0.59 1.29 11.43
C PHE A 213 1.13 2.60 10.86
N HIS A 214 0.67 2.96 9.69
CA HIS A 214 0.99 4.19 8.99
C HIS A 214 -0.09 5.25 9.22
N PRO A 215 0.07 6.18 10.16
CA PRO A 215 -0.95 7.20 10.41
C PRO A 215 -1.20 8.10 9.19
N GLU A 216 -0.18 8.36 8.36
CA GLU A 216 -0.28 9.13 7.13
C GLU A 216 -1.10 8.44 6.02
N LYS A 217 -1.40 7.13 6.21
CA LYS A 217 -2.21 6.31 5.31
C LYS A 217 -3.47 5.75 5.98
N SER A 218 -3.77 6.24 7.18
CA SER A 218 -4.89 5.77 7.99
C SER A 218 -6.10 6.73 7.97
N GLY A 219 -6.26 7.52 6.89
CA GLY A 219 -7.37 8.43 6.72
C GLY A 219 -7.50 9.43 7.89
N VAL A 220 -8.71 9.75 8.24
CA VAL A 220 -9.03 10.70 9.33
C VAL A 220 -8.49 10.22 10.69
N ALA A 221 -8.58 8.93 10.99
CA ALA A 221 -8.05 8.35 12.23
C ALA A 221 -6.54 8.60 12.37
N GLY A 222 -5.79 8.38 11.30
CA GLY A 222 -4.35 8.60 11.28
C GLY A 222 -3.97 10.08 11.34
N LEU A 223 -4.72 10.95 10.65
CA LEU A 223 -4.51 12.40 10.71
C LEU A 223 -4.74 12.95 12.12
N ARG A 224 -5.69 12.39 12.87
CA ARG A 224 -5.91 12.71 14.29
C ARG A 224 -4.68 12.37 15.15
N VAL A 225 -4.08 11.21 14.93
CA VAL A 225 -2.84 10.78 15.62
C VAL A 225 -1.69 11.74 15.29
N LEU A 226 -1.48 12.06 14.02
CA LEU A 226 -0.45 13.01 13.60
C LEU A 226 -0.67 14.40 14.18
N LYS A 227 -1.92 14.88 14.19
CA LYS A 227 -2.28 16.17 14.78
C LYS A 227 -1.99 16.18 16.27
N SER A 228 -2.40 15.15 17.01
CA SER A 228 -2.15 15.03 18.45
C SER A 228 -0.65 15.03 18.77
N PHE A 229 0.17 14.32 18.00
CA PHE A 229 1.63 14.36 18.14
C PHE A 229 2.20 15.76 17.87
N LEU A 230 1.72 16.44 16.85
CA LEU A 230 2.19 17.78 16.47
C LEU A 230 1.77 18.86 17.49
N ASP A 231 0.60 18.73 18.10
CA ASP A 231 0.11 19.68 19.10
C ASP A 231 0.73 19.43 20.49
N GLY A 232 1.26 18.24 20.72
CA GLY A 232 1.85 17.76 21.98
C GLY A 232 0.89 16.85 22.75
N PRO A 233 1.39 16.12 23.77
CA PRO A 233 0.54 15.26 24.58
C PRO A 233 -0.57 16.10 25.22
N GLN A 234 -1.81 15.72 24.94
CA GLN A 234 -3.00 16.30 25.57
C GLN A 234 -3.32 15.51 26.85
N ALA A 235 -3.94 16.16 27.81
CA ALA A 235 -4.47 15.44 28.97
C ALA A 235 -5.45 14.37 28.48
N GLU A 236 -5.36 13.17 29.04
CA GLU A 236 -6.24 12.05 28.71
C GLU A 236 -7.71 12.50 28.73
N SER A 237 -8.33 12.59 27.56
CA SER A 237 -9.75 12.91 27.44
C SER A 237 -10.54 11.62 27.46
N GLY A 238 -11.32 11.42 28.50
CA GLY A 238 -12.40 10.45 28.65
C GLY A 238 -12.15 9.00 28.20
N SER A 239 -12.68 8.04 28.94
CA SER A 239 -12.73 6.64 28.53
C SER A 239 -13.71 6.46 27.37
N VAL A 240 -13.22 5.98 26.22
CA VAL A 240 -14.06 5.52 25.12
C VAL A 240 -14.29 4.01 25.30
N GLU A 241 -15.54 3.60 25.51
CA GLU A 241 -15.89 2.18 25.61
C GLU A 241 -15.57 1.45 24.30
N PRO A 242 -14.77 0.36 24.33
CA PRO A 242 -14.48 -0.44 23.14
C PRO A 242 -15.77 -1.15 22.67
N GLN A 243 -16.13 -0.97 21.40
CA GLN A 243 -17.20 -1.78 20.80
C GLN A 243 -16.65 -3.17 20.50
N THR A 244 -17.19 -4.18 21.17
CA THR A 244 -16.68 -5.56 21.14
C THR A 244 -16.82 -6.27 19.79
N ASN A 245 -17.70 -5.80 18.90
CA ASN A 245 -18.01 -6.46 17.62
C ASN A 245 -17.20 -5.94 16.41
N ASP A 246 -16.33 -4.94 16.60
CA ASP A 246 -15.58 -4.29 15.52
C ASP A 246 -14.06 -4.52 15.66
N GLN A 247 -13.64 -5.69 16.16
CA GLN A 247 -12.22 -6.02 16.35
C GLN A 247 -11.70 -6.86 15.19
N GLY A 248 -10.50 -6.53 14.71
CA GLY A 248 -9.75 -7.30 13.74
C GLY A 248 -9.57 -6.63 12.37
N LEU A 249 -8.99 -7.41 11.46
CA LEU A 249 -8.69 -6.97 10.09
C LEU A 249 -9.97 -6.86 9.26
N THR A 250 -10.16 -5.70 8.62
CA THR A 250 -11.30 -5.47 7.73
C THR A 250 -11.05 -5.99 6.32
N ARG A 251 -12.13 -6.28 5.58
CA ARG A 251 -12.08 -6.50 4.13
C ARG A 251 -11.80 -5.18 3.43
N ARG A 252 -10.83 -5.17 2.49
CA ARG A 252 -10.45 -3.96 1.75
C ARG A 252 -11.25 -3.82 0.46
N ILE A 253 -11.82 -2.65 0.23
CA ILE A 253 -12.44 -2.25 -1.04
C ILE A 253 -11.50 -1.30 -1.75
N ILE A 254 -11.00 -1.71 -2.90
CA ILE A 254 -10.00 -1.00 -3.68
C ILE A 254 -10.68 -0.36 -4.90
N ALA A 255 -10.43 0.93 -5.12
CA ALA A 255 -10.86 1.60 -6.34
C ALA A 255 -9.68 1.68 -7.34
N CYS A 256 -9.89 1.14 -8.54
CA CYS A 256 -8.89 1.13 -9.60
C CYS A 256 -9.17 2.23 -10.63
N LEU A 257 -8.12 2.86 -11.10
CA LEU A 257 -8.10 3.94 -12.08
C LEU A 257 -7.14 3.58 -13.21
N ASP A 258 -7.69 3.18 -14.36
CA ASP A 258 -6.91 2.95 -15.58
C ASP A 258 -6.56 4.29 -16.20
N VAL A 259 -5.28 4.64 -16.19
CA VAL A 259 -4.79 5.96 -16.62
C VAL A 259 -4.13 5.84 -17.99
N ARG A 260 -4.54 6.69 -18.91
CA ARG A 260 -3.99 6.78 -20.26
C ARG A 260 -3.88 8.22 -20.73
N THR A 261 -2.95 8.48 -21.64
CA THR A 261 -2.89 9.74 -22.40
C THR A 261 -4.01 9.75 -23.44
N ASN A 262 -4.80 10.81 -23.48
CA ASN A 262 -5.79 11.05 -24.53
C ASN A 262 -5.13 11.59 -25.81
N ASP A 263 -5.93 11.81 -26.87
CA ASP A 263 -5.42 12.29 -28.16
C ASP A 263 -4.91 13.74 -28.11
N GLN A 264 -5.12 14.47 -27.00
CA GLN A 264 -4.65 15.83 -26.74
C GLN A 264 -3.39 15.86 -25.87
N GLY A 265 -2.92 14.69 -25.41
CA GLY A 265 -1.74 14.55 -24.54
C GLY A 265 -2.05 14.63 -23.03
N ASP A 266 -3.31 14.81 -22.61
CA ASP A 266 -3.70 14.84 -21.21
C ASP A 266 -3.83 13.42 -20.64
N LEU A 267 -3.49 13.25 -19.36
CA LEU A 267 -3.78 12.02 -18.65
C LEU A 267 -5.22 12.01 -18.15
N VAL A 268 -5.95 10.98 -18.59
CA VAL A 268 -7.35 10.76 -18.24
C VAL A 268 -7.55 9.35 -17.69
N VAL A 269 -8.57 9.21 -16.86
CA VAL A 269 -9.08 7.88 -16.48
C VAL A 269 -9.93 7.37 -17.65
N THR A 270 -9.70 6.12 -18.02
CA THR A 270 -10.42 5.46 -19.10
C THR A 270 -10.98 4.13 -18.62
N LYS A 271 -11.87 3.53 -19.43
CA LYS A 271 -12.30 2.15 -19.28
C LYS A 271 -12.03 1.40 -20.56
N GLY A 272 -11.26 0.33 -20.48
CA GLY A 272 -11.17 -0.64 -21.57
C GLY A 272 -12.17 -1.78 -21.35
N ASP A 273 -12.96 -2.11 -22.36
CA ASP A 273 -13.57 -3.43 -22.45
C ASP A 273 -12.50 -4.32 -23.09
N GLN A 274 -11.94 -5.25 -22.33
CA GLN A 274 -10.84 -6.10 -22.81
C GLN A 274 -9.68 -5.29 -23.45
N TYR A 275 -9.26 -4.21 -22.77
CA TYR A 275 -8.20 -3.29 -23.21
C TYR A 275 -8.54 -2.42 -24.45
N ASP A 276 -9.80 -2.38 -24.88
CA ASP A 276 -10.26 -1.40 -25.86
C ASP A 276 -10.65 -0.10 -25.15
N VAL A 277 -9.77 0.87 -25.23
CA VAL A 277 -9.92 2.18 -24.55
C VAL A 277 -10.56 3.24 -25.44
N ARG A 278 -10.90 2.92 -26.67
CA ARG A 278 -11.50 3.87 -27.62
C ARG A 278 -13.01 3.75 -27.65
N GLU A 279 -13.67 4.88 -27.89
CA GLU A 279 -15.11 4.89 -28.11
C GLU A 279 -15.46 4.19 -29.44
N LYS A 280 -16.57 3.46 -29.44
CA LYS A 280 -17.07 2.77 -30.68
C LYS A 280 -17.84 3.70 -31.59
N THR A 281 -17.78 5.01 -31.40
CA THR A 281 -18.42 6.05 -32.24
C THR A 281 -17.47 6.52 -33.33
N ASP A 282 -18.06 7.16 -34.38
CA ASP A 282 -17.28 7.79 -35.45
C ASP A 282 -16.28 8.80 -34.87
N GLY A 283 -14.98 8.49 -35.04
CA GLY A 283 -13.87 9.28 -34.47
C GLY A 283 -12.94 8.52 -33.51
N GLY A 284 -13.40 7.44 -32.88
CA GLY A 284 -12.59 6.51 -32.07
C GLY A 284 -11.70 7.15 -31.01
N ASN A 285 -12.14 8.24 -30.37
CA ASN A 285 -11.36 8.95 -29.36
C ASN A 285 -11.13 8.10 -28.11
N VAL A 286 -10.05 8.38 -27.35
CA VAL A 286 -9.83 7.76 -26.03
C VAL A 286 -10.94 8.19 -25.08
N ARG A 287 -11.59 7.21 -24.45
CA ARG A 287 -12.63 7.48 -23.44
C ARG A 287 -12.06 8.31 -22.31
N ASN A 288 -12.73 9.40 -21.97
CA ASN A 288 -12.36 10.27 -20.87
C ASN A 288 -13.44 10.21 -19.78
N LEU A 289 -13.14 9.54 -18.67
CA LEU A 289 -14.03 9.41 -17.51
C LEU A 289 -13.74 10.44 -16.42
N GLY A 290 -12.65 11.19 -16.53
CA GLY A 290 -12.25 12.23 -15.59
C GLY A 290 -10.75 12.32 -15.37
N LYS A 291 -10.36 13.27 -14.55
CA LYS A 291 -8.95 13.46 -14.16
C LYS A 291 -8.57 12.53 -13.03
N PRO A 292 -7.42 11.84 -13.10
CA PRO A 292 -7.02 10.82 -12.12
C PRO A 292 -7.00 11.32 -10.68
N VAL A 293 -6.46 12.51 -10.42
CA VAL A 293 -6.34 13.08 -9.07
C VAL A 293 -7.71 13.38 -8.44
N GLU A 294 -8.62 13.96 -9.24
CA GLU A 294 -9.98 14.29 -8.78
C GLU A 294 -10.79 13.03 -8.48
N MET A 295 -10.66 12.01 -9.34
CA MET A 295 -11.35 10.73 -9.15
C MET A 295 -10.80 9.94 -7.97
N ALA A 296 -9.49 9.92 -7.76
CA ALA A 296 -8.88 9.30 -6.59
C ALA A 296 -9.37 9.95 -5.29
N LYS A 297 -9.43 11.29 -5.26
CA LYS A 297 -9.99 12.03 -4.13
C LYS A 297 -11.45 11.69 -3.88
N LYS A 298 -12.28 11.65 -4.93
CA LYS A 298 -13.69 11.24 -4.84
C LYS A 298 -13.86 9.86 -4.21
N TYR A 299 -13.06 8.87 -4.64
CA TYR A 299 -13.15 7.51 -4.09
C TYR A 299 -12.63 7.43 -2.66
N TYR A 300 -11.58 8.17 -2.31
CA TYR A 300 -11.13 8.32 -0.93
C TYR A 300 -12.25 8.88 -0.03
N GLU A 301 -12.93 9.95 -0.44
CA GLU A 301 -14.05 10.55 0.29
C GLU A 301 -15.26 9.60 0.40
N GLN A 302 -15.43 8.70 -0.55
CA GLN A 302 -16.42 7.61 -0.49
C GLN A 302 -15.99 6.44 0.40
N GLY A 303 -14.77 6.46 0.94
CA GLY A 303 -14.29 5.48 1.89
C GLY A 303 -13.47 4.33 1.27
N ALA A 304 -12.90 4.48 0.08
CA ALA A 304 -11.97 3.50 -0.48
C ALA A 304 -10.83 3.20 0.51
N ASP A 305 -10.45 1.94 0.61
CA ASP A 305 -9.40 1.49 1.52
C ASP A 305 -8.01 1.57 0.90
N GLU A 306 -7.97 1.63 -0.43
CA GLU A 306 -6.77 1.76 -1.25
C GLU A 306 -7.17 2.30 -2.62
N ILE A 307 -6.28 3.06 -3.26
CA ILE A 307 -6.43 3.52 -4.64
C ILE A 307 -5.32 2.88 -5.48
N THR A 308 -5.71 2.26 -6.59
CA THR A 308 -4.76 1.68 -7.55
C THR A 308 -4.79 2.49 -8.85
N PHE A 309 -3.63 2.96 -9.30
CA PHE A 309 -3.45 3.52 -10.63
C PHE A 309 -2.78 2.49 -11.53
N LEU A 310 -3.39 2.17 -12.66
CA LEU A 310 -2.80 1.34 -13.69
C LEU A 310 -2.43 2.24 -14.87
N ASN A 311 -1.13 2.43 -15.06
CA ASN A 311 -0.60 3.15 -16.22
C ASN A 311 -0.63 2.24 -17.45
N ILE A 312 -1.64 2.40 -18.28
CA ILE A 312 -1.81 1.63 -19.53
C ILE A 312 -1.26 2.35 -20.77
N THR A 313 -0.53 3.45 -20.56
CA THR A 313 0.13 4.21 -21.64
C THR A 313 1.62 3.88 -21.68
N SER A 314 2.13 3.64 -22.89
CA SER A 314 3.57 3.56 -23.13
C SER A 314 4.11 4.96 -23.36
N PHE A 315 4.77 5.56 -22.39
CA PHE A 315 5.52 6.82 -22.56
C PHE A 315 6.90 6.50 -23.15
N ARG A 316 6.95 6.22 -24.44
CA ARG A 316 8.21 5.84 -25.11
C ARG A 316 9.13 7.02 -25.40
N ASP A 317 8.60 8.25 -25.42
CA ASP A 317 9.29 9.44 -25.88
C ASP A 317 9.42 10.53 -24.79
N CYS A 318 9.27 10.16 -23.52
CA CYS A 318 9.37 11.06 -22.37
C CYS A 318 10.48 10.59 -21.43
N PRO A 319 11.37 11.48 -20.94
CA PRO A 319 12.33 11.13 -19.91
C PRO A 319 11.67 10.53 -18.67
N LEU A 320 12.26 9.48 -18.09
CA LEU A 320 11.67 8.79 -16.93
C LEU A 320 11.47 9.73 -15.73
N ALA A 321 12.34 10.74 -15.58
CA ALA A 321 12.21 11.74 -14.52
C ALA A 321 10.97 12.65 -14.66
N ASP A 322 10.43 12.78 -15.87
CA ASP A 322 9.32 13.68 -16.21
C ASP A 322 8.00 12.91 -16.47
N LEU A 323 7.95 11.61 -16.12
CA LEU A 323 6.75 10.81 -16.30
C LEU A 323 5.53 11.46 -15.65
N PRO A 324 4.44 11.70 -16.40
CA PRO A 324 3.24 12.35 -15.87
C PRO A 324 2.61 11.63 -14.67
N MET A 325 2.79 10.31 -14.56
CA MET A 325 2.33 9.54 -13.39
C MET A 325 3.03 9.94 -12.08
N LEU A 326 4.28 10.44 -12.13
CA LEU A 326 4.97 10.95 -10.94
C LEU A 326 4.25 12.17 -10.36
N GLU A 327 3.75 13.06 -11.23
CA GLU A 327 3.01 14.24 -10.80
C GLU A 327 1.62 13.90 -10.29
N ILE A 328 0.90 12.95 -10.93
CA ILE A 328 -0.37 12.42 -10.42
C ILE A 328 -0.20 11.88 -9.00
N LEU A 329 0.82 11.05 -8.76
CA LEU A 329 1.08 10.50 -7.43
C LEU A 329 1.39 11.60 -6.41
N ARG A 330 2.18 12.63 -6.78
CA ARG A 330 2.48 13.76 -5.89
C ARG A 330 1.24 14.53 -5.51
N GLN A 331 0.41 14.89 -6.50
CA GLN A 331 -0.83 15.64 -6.26
C GLN A 331 -1.86 14.80 -5.49
N THR A 332 -2.01 13.52 -5.81
CA THR A 332 -2.91 12.62 -5.10
C THR A 332 -2.49 12.47 -3.64
N SER A 333 -1.21 12.27 -3.35
CA SER A 333 -0.70 12.12 -1.99
C SER A 333 -0.86 13.37 -1.11
N GLU A 334 -1.22 14.52 -1.67
CA GLU A 334 -1.53 15.74 -0.92
C GLU A 334 -2.96 15.74 -0.33
N THR A 335 -3.87 14.91 -0.87
CA THR A 335 -5.30 14.94 -0.52
C THR A 335 -5.92 13.57 -0.25
N VAL A 336 -5.21 12.48 -0.55
CA VAL A 336 -5.66 11.09 -0.38
C VAL A 336 -4.77 10.41 0.64
N PHE A 337 -5.34 10.05 1.79
CA PHE A 337 -4.62 9.50 2.96
C PHE A 337 -4.91 8.01 3.16
N VAL A 338 -5.00 7.27 2.07
CA VAL A 338 -5.03 5.82 2.01
C VAL A 338 -3.90 5.34 1.10
N PRO A 339 -3.53 4.05 1.13
CA PRO A 339 -2.45 3.54 0.28
C PRO A 339 -2.69 3.79 -1.20
N LEU A 340 -1.60 4.11 -1.91
CA LEU A 340 -1.58 4.30 -3.35
C LEU A 340 -0.72 3.19 -3.98
N THR A 341 -1.34 2.37 -4.82
CA THR A 341 -0.63 1.37 -5.64
C THR A 341 -0.49 1.89 -7.06
N ILE A 342 0.69 1.75 -7.66
CA ILE A 342 0.95 2.10 -9.06
C ILE A 342 1.40 0.87 -9.85
N GLY A 343 0.73 0.59 -10.97
CA GLY A 343 1.11 -0.47 -11.92
C GLY A 343 1.42 0.08 -13.30
N GLY A 344 2.20 -0.68 -14.04
CA GLY A 344 2.60 -0.38 -15.41
C GLY A 344 4.01 0.23 -15.55
N GLY A 345 4.81 -0.34 -16.43
CA GLY A 345 6.14 0.17 -16.81
C GLY A 345 7.26 -0.07 -15.79
N ILE A 346 7.07 -0.94 -14.80
CA ILE A 346 8.08 -1.24 -13.77
C ILE A 346 8.96 -2.40 -14.21
N ARG A 347 9.97 -2.09 -15.00
CA ARG A 347 10.93 -3.04 -15.57
C ARG A 347 12.23 -2.32 -15.92
N ASP A 348 13.28 -3.09 -16.13
CA ASP A 348 14.52 -2.55 -16.69
C ASP A 348 14.25 -1.94 -18.06
N THR A 349 14.71 -0.73 -18.26
CA THR A 349 14.47 0.05 -19.48
C THR A 349 15.66 0.93 -19.82
N THR A 350 15.58 1.58 -20.97
CA THR A 350 16.57 2.59 -21.39
C THR A 350 15.82 3.92 -21.51
N ASP A 351 16.35 4.96 -20.83
CA ASP A 351 15.80 6.31 -20.90
C ASP A 351 16.07 6.94 -22.28
N THR A 352 15.42 8.06 -22.56
CA THR A 352 15.53 8.79 -23.84
C THR A 352 16.95 9.26 -24.16
N ASP A 353 17.79 9.46 -23.16
CA ASP A 353 19.21 9.81 -23.29
C ASP A 353 20.16 8.61 -23.48
N GLY A 354 19.61 7.38 -23.54
CA GLY A 354 20.38 6.13 -23.65
C GLY A 354 20.83 5.54 -22.30
N THR A 355 20.51 6.16 -21.18
CA THR A 355 20.84 5.65 -19.85
C THR A 355 20.01 4.41 -19.52
N LYS A 356 20.66 3.35 -19.05
CA LYS A 356 19.97 2.18 -18.53
C LYS A 356 19.41 2.47 -17.13
N VAL A 357 18.15 2.21 -16.94
CA VAL A 357 17.44 2.42 -15.67
C VAL A 357 16.79 1.11 -15.24
N SER A 358 17.11 0.68 -14.01
CA SER A 358 16.58 -0.56 -13.45
C SER A 358 15.14 -0.41 -12.96
N ALA A 359 14.43 -1.54 -12.87
CA ALA A 359 13.09 -1.61 -12.26
C ALA A 359 13.09 -1.04 -10.83
N LEU A 360 14.17 -1.27 -10.06
CA LEU A 360 14.33 -0.74 -8.71
C LEU A 360 14.42 0.79 -8.70
N GLU A 361 15.12 1.41 -9.66
CA GLU A 361 15.20 2.87 -9.77
C GLU A 361 13.85 3.46 -10.14
N ILE A 362 13.09 2.84 -11.06
CA ILE A 362 11.73 3.26 -11.43
C ILE A 362 10.80 3.15 -10.22
N ALA A 363 10.79 2.02 -9.52
CA ALA A 363 10.02 1.84 -8.30
C ALA A 363 10.38 2.90 -7.24
N THR A 364 11.68 3.20 -7.09
CA THR A 364 12.17 4.25 -6.18
C THR A 364 11.62 5.63 -6.57
N MET A 365 11.50 5.96 -7.85
CA MET A 365 10.88 7.22 -8.30
C MET A 365 9.40 7.27 -7.93
N TYR A 366 8.65 6.18 -8.13
CA TYR A 366 7.25 6.09 -7.74
C TYR A 366 7.05 6.21 -6.23
N PHE A 367 7.84 5.51 -5.41
CA PHE A 367 7.77 5.62 -3.94
C PHE A 367 8.10 7.05 -3.46
N LYS A 368 9.11 7.68 -4.02
CA LYS A 368 9.44 9.09 -3.72
C LYS A 368 8.37 10.08 -4.15
N SER A 369 7.50 9.69 -5.08
CA SER A 369 6.40 10.50 -5.58
C SER A 369 5.08 10.25 -4.85
N GLY A 370 5.02 9.30 -3.91
CA GLY A 370 3.87 9.08 -3.04
C GLY A 370 3.19 7.73 -3.18
N ALA A 371 3.67 6.82 -4.04
CA ALA A 371 3.21 5.44 -4.06
C ALA A 371 3.65 4.69 -2.79
N ASP A 372 2.83 3.74 -2.36
CA ASP A 372 3.10 2.84 -1.24
C ASP A 372 3.46 1.44 -1.73
N LYS A 373 2.89 1.04 -2.85
CA LYS A 373 3.13 -0.25 -3.50
C LYS A 373 3.30 -0.07 -5.00
N VAL A 374 4.07 -0.97 -5.61
CA VAL A 374 4.25 -1.07 -7.06
C VAL A 374 3.72 -2.41 -7.56
N SER A 375 3.06 -2.41 -8.73
CA SER A 375 2.48 -3.62 -9.31
C SER A 375 3.23 -4.02 -10.59
N ILE A 376 3.73 -5.26 -10.61
CA ILE A 376 4.50 -5.85 -11.72
C ILE A 376 3.63 -6.90 -12.40
N GLY A 377 3.48 -6.80 -13.72
CA GLY A 377 2.67 -7.72 -14.54
C GLY A 377 3.52 -8.65 -15.40
N SER A 378 3.61 -8.39 -16.71
CA SER A 378 4.26 -9.28 -17.69
C SER A 378 5.68 -9.73 -17.32
N ASP A 379 6.47 -8.85 -16.71
CA ASP A 379 7.85 -9.15 -16.31
C ASP A 379 7.91 -10.19 -15.17
N ALA A 380 6.87 -10.30 -14.35
CA ALA A 380 6.76 -11.34 -13.33
C ALA A 380 6.58 -12.74 -13.95
N VAL A 381 5.85 -12.86 -15.05
CA VAL A 381 5.70 -14.13 -15.78
C VAL A 381 7.04 -14.56 -16.36
N ILE A 382 7.77 -13.65 -16.99
CA ILE A 382 9.11 -13.93 -17.55
C ILE A 382 10.07 -14.35 -16.44
N ALA A 383 10.07 -13.67 -15.31
CA ALA A 383 10.88 -14.02 -14.15
C ALA A 383 10.53 -15.42 -13.59
N ALA A 384 9.24 -15.78 -13.57
CA ALA A 384 8.81 -17.10 -13.15
C ALA A 384 9.26 -18.21 -14.11
N GLU A 385 9.22 -17.97 -15.43
CA GLU A 385 9.76 -18.89 -16.43
C GLU A 385 11.26 -19.14 -16.22
N GLU A 386 12.03 -18.08 -15.97
CA GLU A 386 13.46 -18.18 -15.63
C GLU A 386 13.70 -18.94 -14.31
N TYR A 387 12.90 -18.68 -13.28
CA TYR A 387 12.97 -19.35 -12.00
C TYR A 387 12.81 -20.87 -12.16
N TYR A 388 11.80 -21.32 -12.91
CA TYR A 388 11.59 -22.75 -13.15
C TYR A 388 12.67 -23.36 -14.04
N SER A 389 13.09 -22.69 -15.11
CA SER A 389 14.14 -23.17 -16.01
C SER A 389 15.50 -23.34 -15.32
N ASN A 390 15.75 -22.53 -14.28
CA ASN A 390 16.96 -22.58 -13.46
C ASN A 390 16.83 -23.46 -12.21
N GLY A 391 15.83 -24.35 -12.15
CA GLY A 391 15.65 -25.30 -11.06
C GLY A 391 15.22 -24.62 -9.75
N LYS A 392 14.38 -23.62 -9.82
CA LYS A 392 13.80 -22.85 -8.69
C LYS A 392 14.86 -22.11 -7.86
N LYS A 393 15.92 -21.61 -8.50
CA LYS A 393 16.97 -20.82 -7.84
C LYS A 393 16.66 -19.33 -7.91
N LEU A 394 16.84 -18.66 -6.79
CA LEU A 394 16.79 -17.20 -6.66
C LEU A 394 18.19 -16.63 -6.87
N PHE A 395 18.32 -15.65 -7.76
CA PHE A 395 19.59 -15.02 -8.10
C PHE A 395 19.70 -13.57 -7.61
N GLY A 396 18.61 -12.99 -7.07
CA GLY A 396 18.56 -11.61 -6.60
C GLY A 396 18.55 -10.55 -7.72
N ASN A 397 18.27 -10.97 -8.96
CA ASN A 397 18.37 -10.11 -10.14
C ASN A 397 17.02 -9.74 -10.78
N THR A 398 15.92 -10.37 -10.38
CA THR A 398 14.59 -10.01 -10.88
C THR A 398 14.10 -8.70 -10.25
N ALA A 399 13.20 -7.99 -10.93
CA ALA A 399 12.57 -6.79 -10.40
C ALA A 399 11.90 -7.04 -9.03
N ILE A 400 11.23 -8.20 -8.88
CA ILE A 400 10.57 -8.61 -7.64
C ILE A 400 11.59 -8.73 -6.50
N GLU A 401 12.68 -9.49 -6.70
CA GLU A 401 13.71 -9.71 -5.69
C GLU A 401 14.43 -8.41 -5.29
N GLN A 402 14.76 -7.56 -6.27
CA GLN A 402 15.47 -6.31 -6.01
C GLN A 402 14.59 -5.30 -5.26
N ILE A 403 13.32 -5.15 -5.65
CA ILE A 403 12.40 -4.21 -5.01
C ILE A 403 12.02 -4.71 -3.61
N SER A 404 11.71 -6.00 -3.46
CA SER A 404 11.40 -6.58 -2.14
C SER A 404 12.59 -6.55 -1.19
N GLY A 405 13.81 -6.79 -1.67
CA GLY A 405 15.03 -6.69 -0.88
C GLY A 405 15.32 -5.28 -0.36
N ALA A 406 14.94 -4.24 -1.11
CA ALA A 406 15.13 -2.85 -0.72
C ALA A 406 13.98 -2.27 0.12
N TYR A 407 12.73 -2.59 -0.26
CA TYR A 407 11.52 -1.97 0.27
C TYR A 407 10.63 -2.92 1.08
N GLY A 408 11.01 -4.20 1.18
CA GLY A 408 10.21 -5.25 1.80
C GLY A 408 9.18 -5.85 0.85
N ASN A 409 8.79 -7.09 1.11
CA ASN A 409 7.82 -7.83 0.28
C ASN A 409 6.50 -7.07 0.13
N GLN A 410 6.02 -6.43 1.19
CA GLN A 410 4.78 -5.67 1.23
C GLN A 410 4.71 -4.50 0.24
N ALA A 411 5.83 -4.07 -0.33
CA ALA A 411 5.88 -3.02 -1.35
C ALA A 411 5.63 -3.56 -2.77
N VAL A 412 5.62 -4.89 -2.95
CA VAL A 412 5.54 -5.55 -4.26
C VAL A 412 4.21 -6.27 -4.41
N VAL A 413 3.39 -5.80 -5.36
CA VAL A 413 2.19 -6.48 -5.85
C VAL A 413 2.52 -7.12 -7.18
N VAL A 414 2.07 -8.35 -7.40
CA VAL A 414 2.16 -8.98 -8.73
C VAL A 414 0.77 -9.06 -9.34
N SER A 415 0.60 -8.40 -10.49
CA SER A 415 -0.60 -8.49 -11.31
C SER A 415 -0.54 -9.75 -12.16
N VAL A 416 -1.54 -10.59 -11.99
CA VAL A 416 -1.67 -11.87 -12.69
C VAL A 416 -2.93 -11.84 -13.53
N ASP A 417 -2.78 -12.02 -14.86
CA ASP A 417 -3.84 -11.93 -15.85
C ASP A 417 -4.09 -13.32 -16.49
N PRO A 418 -4.76 -14.26 -15.77
CA PRO A 418 -5.01 -15.58 -16.30
C PRO A 418 -6.31 -15.63 -17.10
N LYS A 419 -6.36 -16.59 -18.03
CA LYS A 419 -7.57 -16.95 -18.77
C LYS A 419 -7.87 -18.44 -18.69
N ARG A 420 -9.12 -18.82 -18.76
CA ARG A 420 -9.55 -20.22 -18.76
C ARG A 420 -9.15 -20.91 -20.06
N VAL A 421 -8.61 -22.10 -19.92
CA VAL A 421 -8.40 -23.05 -21.02
C VAL A 421 -9.15 -24.32 -20.66
N TYR A 422 -10.23 -24.58 -21.40
CA TYR A 422 -11.07 -25.76 -21.17
C TYR A 422 -10.44 -27.02 -21.75
N ILE A 423 -10.60 -28.14 -21.07
CA ILE A 423 -10.06 -29.45 -21.43
C ILE A 423 -11.12 -30.52 -21.17
N SER A 424 -11.09 -31.58 -21.94
CA SER A 424 -12.03 -32.70 -21.78
C SER A 424 -11.67 -33.56 -20.57
N LYS A 425 -10.36 -33.73 -20.30
CA LYS A 425 -9.85 -34.52 -19.17
C LYS A 425 -8.61 -33.85 -18.54
N PRO A 426 -8.44 -33.93 -17.23
CA PRO A 426 -7.27 -33.38 -16.52
C PRO A 426 -5.93 -33.88 -17.05
N GLU A 427 -5.87 -35.12 -17.55
CA GLU A 427 -4.65 -35.77 -18.05
C GLU A 427 -4.15 -35.20 -19.39
N GLU A 428 -4.93 -34.36 -20.06
CA GLU A 428 -4.56 -33.69 -21.32
C GLU A 428 -3.51 -32.59 -21.13
N THR A 429 -3.23 -32.19 -19.90
CA THR A 429 -2.26 -31.14 -19.59
C THR A 429 -1.39 -31.51 -18.39
N LYS A 430 -0.22 -30.88 -18.32
CA LYS A 430 0.67 -30.92 -17.14
C LYS A 430 0.31 -29.89 -16.06
N HIS A 431 -0.58 -28.95 -16.39
CA HIS A 431 -0.93 -27.81 -15.55
C HIS A 431 -1.92 -28.18 -14.42
N HIS A 432 -2.01 -27.35 -13.41
CA HIS A 432 -2.94 -27.50 -12.31
C HIS A 432 -4.38 -27.25 -12.77
N THR A 433 -5.16 -28.31 -12.85
CA THR A 433 -6.54 -28.28 -13.35
C THR A 433 -7.55 -28.16 -12.21
N ILE A 434 -8.73 -27.67 -12.54
CA ILE A 434 -9.91 -27.70 -11.65
C ILE A 434 -11.11 -28.30 -12.36
N GLN A 435 -12.04 -28.86 -11.58
CA GLN A 435 -13.41 -29.09 -12.05
C GLN A 435 -14.15 -27.78 -11.99
N THR A 436 -14.75 -27.36 -13.09
CA THR A 436 -15.45 -26.07 -13.18
C THR A 436 -16.97 -26.26 -13.19
N THR A 437 -17.67 -25.36 -12.51
CA THR A 437 -19.14 -25.26 -12.53
C THR A 437 -19.64 -24.47 -13.76
N THR A 438 -18.73 -23.82 -14.48
CA THR A 438 -19.04 -23.11 -15.72
C THR A 438 -18.53 -23.93 -16.90
N PRO A 439 -19.39 -24.71 -17.59
CA PRO A 439 -18.96 -25.56 -18.70
C PRO A 439 -18.33 -24.76 -19.84
N GLY A 440 -17.35 -25.37 -20.49
CA GLY A 440 -16.74 -24.82 -21.70
C GLY A 440 -17.69 -24.85 -22.91
N PRO A 441 -17.28 -24.25 -24.04
CA PRO A 441 -18.09 -24.12 -25.24
C PRO A 441 -18.59 -25.46 -25.83
N ASN A 442 -17.86 -26.56 -25.61
CA ASN A 442 -18.24 -27.90 -26.06
C ASN A 442 -18.74 -28.79 -24.92
N GLY A 443 -19.05 -28.20 -23.73
CA GLY A 443 -19.52 -28.93 -22.56
C GLY A 443 -18.42 -29.49 -21.68
N GLU A 444 -17.18 -29.01 -21.83
CA GLU A 444 -16.04 -29.40 -20.97
C GLU A 444 -16.33 -29.00 -19.51
N THR A 445 -16.01 -29.89 -18.59
CA THR A 445 -16.22 -29.69 -17.14
C THR A 445 -14.92 -29.52 -16.36
N ALA A 446 -13.78 -29.47 -17.06
CA ALA A 446 -12.48 -29.19 -16.48
C ALA A 446 -11.79 -28.04 -17.21
N CYS A 447 -10.97 -27.29 -16.49
CA CYS A 447 -10.14 -26.25 -17.07
C CYS A 447 -8.88 -26.04 -16.24
N TRP A 448 -7.95 -25.29 -16.81
CA TRP A 448 -6.81 -24.70 -16.12
C TRP A 448 -6.72 -23.22 -16.46
N TYR A 449 -5.97 -22.45 -15.69
CA TYR A 449 -5.84 -21.01 -15.90
C TYR A 449 -4.46 -20.68 -16.45
N ALA A 450 -4.42 -20.38 -17.75
CA ALA A 450 -3.19 -20.03 -18.45
C ALA A 450 -2.80 -18.57 -18.17
N CYS A 451 -1.57 -18.33 -17.73
CA CYS A 451 -1.04 -17.00 -17.57
C CYS A 451 -0.80 -16.30 -18.90
N THR A 452 -0.95 -15.00 -18.90
CA THR A 452 -0.74 -14.17 -20.08
C THR A 452 0.22 -13.03 -19.81
N ILE A 453 0.79 -12.47 -20.89
CA ILE A 453 1.58 -11.24 -20.87
C ILE A 453 1.00 -10.23 -21.86
N LYS A 454 1.57 -9.00 -21.86
CA LYS A 454 1.16 -7.91 -22.78
C LYS A 454 -0.34 -7.56 -22.66
N GLY A 455 -0.88 -7.61 -21.43
CA GLY A 455 -2.29 -7.31 -21.20
C GLY A 455 -3.22 -8.33 -21.84
N GLY A 456 -3.02 -9.61 -21.62
CA GLY A 456 -3.88 -10.70 -22.09
C GLY A 456 -3.67 -11.13 -23.54
N ARG A 457 -2.76 -10.47 -24.29
CA ARG A 457 -2.58 -10.68 -25.74
C ARG A 457 -1.73 -11.89 -26.08
N GLU A 458 -0.89 -12.35 -25.18
CA GLU A 458 0.02 -13.48 -25.40
C GLU A 458 -0.10 -14.47 -24.23
N THR A 459 -0.54 -15.69 -24.54
CA THR A 459 -0.65 -16.78 -23.58
C THR A 459 0.69 -17.47 -23.43
N ARG A 460 1.03 -17.83 -22.18
CA ARG A 460 2.27 -18.55 -21.84
C ARG A 460 1.95 -19.97 -21.41
N ASP A 461 2.93 -20.88 -21.56
CA ASP A 461 2.86 -22.29 -21.13
C ASP A 461 3.17 -22.39 -19.63
N MET A 462 2.39 -21.64 -18.83
CA MET A 462 2.49 -21.54 -17.38
C MET A 462 1.10 -21.34 -16.78
N ASP A 463 0.76 -22.10 -15.76
CA ASP A 463 -0.50 -21.91 -15.06
C ASP A 463 -0.39 -20.90 -13.88
N VAL A 464 -1.55 -20.49 -13.39
CA VAL A 464 -1.66 -19.48 -12.33
C VAL A 464 -1.05 -19.93 -11.01
N VAL A 465 -1.05 -21.24 -10.70
CA VAL A 465 -0.46 -21.79 -9.48
C VAL A 465 1.06 -21.74 -9.57
N GLU A 466 1.62 -22.16 -10.70
CA GLU A 466 3.07 -22.06 -10.96
C GLU A 466 3.54 -20.60 -10.83
N LEU A 467 2.86 -19.67 -11.49
CA LEU A 467 3.23 -18.24 -11.44
C LEU A 467 3.17 -17.69 -10.01
N THR A 468 2.06 -17.91 -9.31
CA THR A 468 1.87 -17.28 -7.99
C THR A 468 2.83 -17.84 -6.95
N GLN A 469 3.16 -19.13 -6.99
CA GLN A 469 4.20 -19.74 -6.13
C GLN A 469 5.60 -19.20 -6.44
N ALA A 470 5.94 -19.03 -7.72
CA ALA A 470 7.23 -18.49 -8.11
C ALA A 470 7.44 -17.07 -7.62
N VAL A 471 6.44 -16.19 -7.83
CA VAL A 471 6.56 -14.78 -7.42
C VAL A 471 6.53 -14.59 -5.90
N GLU A 472 5.78 -15.44 -5.18
CA GLU A 472 5.86 -15.48 -3.72
C GLU A 472 7.27 -15.85 -3.24
N ALA A 473 7.89 -16.86 -3.83
CA ALA A 473 9.26 -17.26 -3.52
C ALA A 473 10.28 -16.14 -3.83
N MET A 474 10.05 -15.32 -4.86
CA MET A 474 10.88 -14.16 -5.19
C MET A 474 10.67 -12.97 -4.25
N GLY A 475 9.64 -12.98 -3.42
CA GLY A 475 9.36 -11.90 -2.45
C GLY A 475 8.23 -10.96 -2.84
N ALA A 476 7.29 -11.38 -3.68
CA ALA A 476 6.01 -10.68 -3.80
C ALA A 476 5.27 -10.69 -2.45
N GLY A 477 4.63 -9.58 -2.09
CA GLY A 477 3.88 -9.44 -0.86
C GLY A 477 2.37 -9.50 -1.05
N GLU A 478 1.87 -9.39 -2.28
CA GLU A 478 0.45 -9.41 -2.59
C GLU A 478 0.22 -9.81 -4.06
N ILE A 479 -0.85 -10.54 -4.33
CA ILE A 479 -1.29 -10.89 -5.69
C ILE A 479 -2.51 -10.03 -6.06
N LEU A 480 -2.46 -9.35 -7.21
CA LEU A 480 -3.62 -8.75 -7.87
C LEU A 480 -4.08 -9.68 -8.99
N LEU A 481 -5.20 -10.36 -8.77
CA LEU A 481 -5.67 -11.45 -9.62
C LEU A 481 -6.79 -10.97 -10.55
N ASN A 482 -6.47 -10.77 -11.84
CA ASN A 482 -7.38 -10.26 -12.85
C ASN A 482 -7.85 -11.41 -13.76
N CYS A 483 -9.06 -11.91 -13.57
CA CYS A 483 -9.62 -12.92 -14.49
C CYS A 483 -10.02 -12.29 -15.82
N ILE A 484 -9.30 -12.59 -16.91
CA ILE A 484 -9.59 -12.04 -18.24
C ILE A 484 -11.01 -12.37 -18.70
N ASP A 485 -11.49 -13.60 -18.45
CA ASP A 485 -12.81 -14.06 -18.85
C ASP A 485 -13.95 -13.33 -18.11
N LYS A 486 -13.67 -12.70 -17.00
CA LYS A 486 -14.61 -11.90 -16.20
C LYS A 486 -14.49 -10.41 -16.44
N ASP A 487 -13.39 -9.94 -17.04
CA ASP A 487 -13.13 -8.52 -17.19
C ASP A 487 -14.20 -7.83 -18.05
N GLY A 488 -14.74 -6.72 -17.56
CA GLY A 488 -15.80 -5.97 -18.23
C GLY A 488 -17.19 -6.61 -18.24
N THR A 489 -17.35 -7.86 -17.81
CA THR A 489 -18.63 -8.60 -17.91
C THR A 489 -19.68 -8.17 -16.89
N ASN A 490 -19.29 -7.60 -15.76
CA ASN A 490 -20.15 -7.30 -14.60
C ASN A 490 -20.92 -8.52 -14.04
N SER A 491 -20.39 -9.74 -14.25
CA SER A 491 -21.04 -11.01 -13.90
C SER A 491 -20.55 -11.64 -12.59
N GLY A 492 -19.82 -10.88 -11.80
CA GLY A 492 -19.17 -11.34 -10.56
C GLY A 492 -17.75 -11.84 -10.78
N PHE A 493 -17.03 -12.01 -9.67
CA PHE A 493 -15.65 -12.50 -9.64
C PHE A 493 -15.55 -13.98 -10.00
N ASP A 494 -14.39 -14.44 -10.46
CA ASP A 494 -14.12 -15.86 -10.68
C ASP A 494 -13.72 -16.52 -9.34
N LEU A 495 -14.72 -17.07 -8.64
CA LEU A 495 -14.50 -17.68 -7.33
C LEU A 495 -13.62 -18.92 -7.37
N GLU A 496 -13.68 -19.69 -8.48
CA GLU A 496 -12.90 -20.92 -8.67
C GLU A 496 -11.41 -20.57 -8.79
N LEU A 497 -11.09 -19.58 -9.62
CA LEU A 497 -9.72 -19.05 -9.76
C LEU A 497 -9.18 -18.51 -8.44
N ILE A 498 -9.98 -17.70 -7.73
CA ILE A 498 -9.56 -17.08 -6.47
C ILE A 498 -9.27 -18.16 -5.42
N ASN A 499 -10.13 -19.16 -5.29
CA ASN A 499 -9.92 -20.26 -4.35
C ASN A 499 -8.69 -21.10 -4.71
N GLN A 500 -8.44 -21.36 -6.00
CA GLN A 500 -7.25 -22.07 -6.43
C GLN A 500 -5.97 -21.30 -6.03
N VAL A 501 -5.90 -20.01 -6.30
CA VAL A 501 -4.73 -19.18 -5.95
C VAL A 501 -4.57 -19.05 -4.44
N LYS A 502 -5.66 -18.77 -3.69
CA LYS A 502 -5.62 -18.68 -2.22
C LYS A 502 -5.19 -19.98 -1.53
N SER A 503 -5.37 -21.11 -2.19
CA SER A 503 -4.88 -22.41 -1.68
C SER A 503 -3.41 -22.67 -2.02
N ALA A 504 -2.85 -21.94 -2.98
CA ALA A 504 -1.50 -22.12 -3.49
C ALA A 504 -0.45 -21.21 -2.85
N VAL A 505 -0.87 -20.07 -2.25
CA VAL A 505 0.03 -19.05 -1.68
C VAL A 505 -0.37 -18.67 -0.26
N THR A 506 0.60 -18.16 0.50
CA THR A 506 0.39 -17.63 1.88
C THR A 506 0.28 -16.11 1.93
N ILE A 507 0.54 -15.41 0.83
CA ILE A 507 0.42 -13.95 0.73
C ILE A 507 -1.03 -13.52 0.45
N PRO A 508 -1.40 -12.25 0.75
CA PRO A 508 -2.71 -11.70 0.43
C PRO A 508 -3.06 -11.75 -1.06
N VAL A 509 -4.34 -11.95 -1.37
CA VAL A 509 -4.86 -11.96 -2.74
C VAL A 509 -5.97 -10.92 -2.87
N ILE A 510 -5.87 -10.06 -3.87
CA ILE A 510 -6.89 -9.10 -4.28
C ILE A 510 -7.68 -9.71 -5.44
N ALA A 511 -8.98 -9.89 -5.24
CA ALA A 511 -9.89 -10.31 -6.31
C ALA A 511 -10.18 -9.13 -7.24
N SER A 512 -10.01 -9.33 -8.54
CA SER A 512 -10.25 -8.31 -9.56
C SER A 512 -11.00 -8.92 -10.75
N SER A 513 -11.58 -8.06 -11.57
CA SER A 513 -12.41 -8.37 -12.75
C SER A 513 -13.80 -8.93 -12.44
N GLY A 514 -14.81 -8.39 -13.10
CA GLY A 514 -16.19 -8.86 -13.04
C GLY A 514 -17.11 -8.16 -12.03
N ALA A 515 -16.61 -7.27 -11.19
CA ALA A 515 -17.43 -6.52 -10.24
C ALA A 515 -18.48 -5.64 -10.94
N GLY A 516 -19.77 -5.86 -10.65
CA GLY A 516 -20.89 -5.14 -11.26
C GLY A 516 -21.87 -4.53 -10.25
N ASN A 517 -21.93 -5.06 -9.02
CA ASN A 517 -22.80 -4.57 -7.97
C ASN A 517 -22.27 -4.99 -6.58
N PRO A 518 -22.81 -4.45 -5.47
CA PRO A 518 -22.37 -4.78 -4.10
C PRO A 518 -22.46 -6.26 -3.75
N GLY A 519 -23.45 -6.98 -4.25
CA GLY A 519 -23.63 -8.43 -3.99
C GLY A 519 -22.46 -9.28 -4.48
N HIS A 520 -21.75 -8.86 -5.53
CA HIS A 520 -20.55 -9.55 -6.00
C HIS A 520 -19.40 -9.47 -4.99
N PHE A 521 -19.26 -8.33 -4.29
CA PHE A 521 -18.27 -8.18 -3.21
C PHE A 521 -18.65 -9.05 -1.99
N GLU A 522 -19.94 -9.10 -1.65
CA GLU A 522 -20.43 -9.98 -0.60
C GLU A 522 -20.13 -11.45 -0.94
N GLU A 523 -20.44 -11.86 -2.17
CA GLU A 523 -20.22 -13.22 -2.63
C GLU A 523 -18.74 -13.62 -2.56
N VAL A 524 -17.82 -12.79 -3.06
CA VAL A 524 -16.39 -13.11 -3.06
C VAL A 524 -15.83 -13.20 -1.65
N PHE A 525 -16.20 -12.30 -0.75
CA PHE A 525 -15.72 -12.34 0.63
C PHE A 525 -16.32 -13.47 1.48
N SER A 526 -17.53 -13.90 1.15
CA SER A 526 -18.21 -15.00 1.86
C SER A 526 -17.80 -16.38 1.36
N LYS A 527 -17.54 -16.52 0.04
CA LYS A 527 -17.24 -17.80 -0.60
C LYS A 527 -15.75 -18.07 -0.82
N THR A 528 -14.90 -17.07 -0.58
CA THR A 528 -13.46 -17.21 -0.70
C THR A 528 -12.76 -16.66 0.55
N LYS A 529 -11.45 -16.92 0.66
CA LYS A 529 -10.61 -16.34 1.71
C LYS A 529 -9.85 -15.09 1.19
N THR A 530 -10.36 -14.42 0.17
CA THR A 530 -9.70 -13.24 -0.40
C THR A 530 -9.59 -12.10 0.61
N ASP A 531 -8.51 -11.33 0.52
CA ASP A 531 -8.15 -10.31 1.50
C ASP A 531 -8.70 -8.93 1.09
N ALA A 532 -8.89 -8.73 -0.21
CA ALA A 532 -9.40 -7.50 -0.80
C ALA A 532 -10.15 -7.77 -2.10
N ALA A 533 -11.00 -6.84 -2.49
CA ALA A 533 -11.66 -6.87 -3.79
C ALA A 533 -11.60 -5.49 -4.46
N LEU A 534 -11.33 -5.49 -5.76
CA LEU A 534 -11.11 -4.31 -6.56
C LEU A 534 -12.30 -4.07 -7.49
N GLY A 535 -12.73 -2.81 -7.58
CA GLY A 535 -13.74 -2.35 -8.51
C GLY A 535 -13.28 -1.14 -9.30
N ALA A 536 -13.68 -1.05 -10.57
CA ALA A 536 -13.40 0.06 -11.45
C ALA A 536 -14.68 0.55 -12.16
N GLY A 537 -15.17 -0.18 -13.15
CA GLY A 537 -16.23 0.25 -14.05
C GLY A 537 -17.53 0.67 -13.37
N MET A 538 -18.02 -0.06 -12.39
CA MET A 538 -19.24 0.27 -11.66
C MET A 538 -19.12 1.61 -10.88
N PHE A 539 -17.93 1.90 -10.34
CA PHE A 539 -17.66 3.18 -9.66
C PHE A 539 -17.53 4.34 -10.65
N HIS A 540 -16.88 4.09 -11.79
CA HIS A 540 -16.71 5.12 -12.83
C HIS A 540 -18.03 5.52 -13.48
N ARG A 541 -18.94 4.57 -13.73
CA ARG A 541 -20.27 4.85 -14.26
C ARG A 541 -21.23 5.47 -13.25
N GLY A 542 -20.83 5.51 -11.96
CA GLY A 542 -21.67 6.03 -10.88
C GLY A 542 -22.89 5.16 -10.57
N GLU A 543 -22.89 3.90 -10.99
CA GLU A 543 -23.95 2.92 -10.68
C GLU A 543 -23.99 2.61 -9.19
N TYR A 544 -22.80 2.52 -8.59
CA TYR A 544 -22.62 2.35 -7.15
C TYR A 544 -21.43 3.17 -6.67
N THR A 545 -21.46 3.58 -5.41
CA THR A 545 -20.33 4.22 -4.72
C THR A 545 -19.58 3.20 -3.87
N VAL A 546 -18.33 3.49 -3.53
CA VAL A 546 -17.57 2.65 -2.57
C VAL A 546 -18.30 2.56 -1.24
N ARG A 547 -18.91 3.66 -0.77
CA ARG A 547 -19.70 3.72 0.46
C ARG A 547 -20.87 2.72 0.43
N GLN A 548 -21.64 2.69 -0.65
CA GLN A 548 -22.76 1.75 -0.79
C GLN A 548 -22.31 0.28 -0.77
N VAL A 549 -21.17 -0.04 -1.39
CA VAL A 549 -20.59 -1.40 -1.30
C VAL A 549 -20.28 -1.75 0.15
N LYS A 550 -19.60 -0.86 0.89
CA LYS A 550 -19.25 -1.10 2.30
C LYS A 550 -20.46 -1.19 3.21
N GLU A 551 -21.46 -0.35 3.00
CA GLU A 551 -22.72 -0.42 3.75
C GLU A 551 -23.45 -1.76 3.54
N SER A 552 -23.50 -2.24 2.30
CA SER A 552 -24.05 -3.57 1.98
C SER A 552 -23.27 -4.70 2.69
N LEU A 553 -21.93 -4.66 2.66
CA LEU A 553 -21.08 -5.64 3.32
C LEU A 553 -21.29 -5.64 4.85
N ALA A 554 -21.37 -4.45 5.46
CA ALA A 554 -21.61 -4.31 6.90
C ALA A 554 -22.98 -4.84 7.32
N GLN A 555 -24.03 -4.57 6.52
CA GLN A 555 -25.39 -5.09 6.75
C GLN A 555 -25.42 -6.63 6.71
N ASN A 556 -24.55 -7.25 5.93
CA ASN A 556 -24.41 -8.71 5.83
C ASN A 556 -23.35 -9.28 6.78
N GLY A 557 -22.93 -8.52 7.80
CA GLY A 557 -22.06 -8.98 8.89
C GLY A 557 -20.57 -9.09 8.52
N LEU A 558 -20.16 -8.56 7.38
CA LEU A 558 -18.76 -8.53 6.98
C LEU A 558 -18.05 -7.32 7.59
N LEU A 559 -16.88 -7.53 8.18
CA LEU A 559 -16.11 -6.46 8.82
C LEU A 559 -15.45 -5.58 7.76
N VAL A 560 -15.88 -4.34 7.68
CA VAL A 560 -15.35 -3.29 6.80
C VAL A 560 -14.97 -2.05 7.59
N ARG A 561 -14.07 -1.24 7.07
CA ARG A 561 -13.74 0.05 7.68
C ARG A 561 -14.87 1.06 7.44
N GLY A 562 -15.39 1.63 8.51
CA GLY A 562 -16.31 2.78 8.43
C GLY A 562 -15.62 4.04 7.87
N VAL A 563 -16.40 4.98 7.39
CA VAL A 563 -15.90 6.30 6.96
C VAL A 563 -15.96 7.23 8.17
N GLU A 564 -14.80 7.61 8.70
CA GLU A 564 -14.70 8.63 9.75
C GLU A 564 -14.69 10.02 9.11
N GLU A 565 -15.46 10.95 9.66
CA GLU A 565 -15.66 12.28 9.08
C GLU A 565 -14.97 13.41 9.86
N GLU A 566 -14.51 13.17 11.10
CA GLU A 566 -13.91 14.20 11.97
C GLU A 566 -12.50 13.83 12.44
N ILE A 567 -11.59 14.84 12.40
CA ILE A 567 -10.22 14.75 12.91
C ILE A 567 -10.20 15.10 14.40
#